data_77f07daa9ab9dd7d24d64fc6f7f2a69d
#
_entry.id   77f07daa9ab9dd7d24d64fc6f7f2a69d
#
_cell.length_a   1.000
_cell.length_b   1.000
_cell.length_c   1.000
_cell.angle_alpha   90.00
_cell.angle_beta   90.00
_cell.angle_gamma   90.00
#
_symmetry.space_group_name_H-M   'P 1'
#
loop_
_entity.id
_entity.type
_entity.pdbx_description
1 polymer ?
#
loop_
_entity_poly.entity_id
_entity_poly.type
_entity_poly.pdbx_seq_one_letter_code
_entity_poly.pdbx_strand_id
1 'polypeptide(L)'
;MSFFLKFKIKFSVLIFMFFAGAILLLTQVSALASSTDGTIDSSYKYAWSENAGWVDFGVSGGNVHISDSVLTSYAYGENIGWISLNCSNDSSCATADYKVSNDGSGTLSGYAWSENAGWINFNPSGGGVSINSSGEFLGYAYGENIGWIVFNCATTSSCGTTDYKVKTDWRPRGDRPACNNTLDDDNDGSADYPSDRGCNSLDDTNETDPSG
;
A
#
# COMPACT_ATOMS: atom_id res chain seq x y z
N MET A 1 -11.46 61.98 19.22
CA MET A 1 -10.35 60.97 19.26
C MET A 1 -10.84 59.52 19.21
N SER A 2 -12.09 59.27 18.81
CA SER A 2 -12.69 57.90 18.80
C SER A 2 -12.95 57.33 17.40
N PHE A 3 -12.81 58.12 16.34
CA PHE A 3 -13.15 57.68 14.97
C PHE A 3 -12.00 56.96 14.23
N PHE A 4 -10.73 57.27 14.57
CA PHE A 4 -9.56 56.65 13.92
C PHE A 4 -9.23 55.26 14.45
N LEU A 5 -9.70 54.87 15.64
CA LEU A 5 -9.38 53.57 16.22
C LEU A 5 -10.27 52.45 15.62
N LYS A 6 -11.49 52.76 15.21
CA LYS A 6 -12.42 51.75 14.63
C LYS A 6 -12.05 51.37 13.17
N PHE A 7 -11.35 52.26 12.46
CA PHE A 7 -10.99 51.97 11.07
C PHE A 7 -9.75 51.06 10.97
N LYS A 8 -8.80 51.15 11.92
CA LYS A 8 -7.61 50.27 11.95
C LYS A 8 -7.92 48.83 12.31
N ILE A 9 -8.94 48.59 13.16
CA ILE A 9 -9.33 47.25 13.58
C ILE A 9 -10.01 46.49 12.44
N LYS A 10 -10.84 47.15 11.61
CA LYS A 10 -11.51 46.52 10.46
C LYS A 10 -10.53 46.15 9.35
N PHE A 11 -9.46 46.89 9.14
CA PHE A 11 -8.47 46.61 8.11
C PHE A 11 -7.54 45.44 8.49
N SER A 12 -7.22 45.33 9.78
CA SER A 12 -6.39 44.23 10.30
C SER A 12 -7.11 42.88 10.25
N VAL A 13 -8.41 42.84 10.53
CA VAL A 13 -9.24 41.62 10.47
C VAL A 13 -9.44 41.18 9.03
N LEU A 14 -9.56 42.12 8.06
CA LEU A 14 -9.72 41.77 6.65
C LEU A 14 -8.43 41.16 6.05
N ILE A 15 -7.26 41.65 6.46
CA ILE A 15 -5.96 41.09 6.03
C ILE A 15 -5.75 39.69 6.64
N PHE A 16 -6.17 39.45 7.89
CA PHE A 16 -6.06 38.13 8.51
C PHE A 16 -6.97 37.08 7.86
N MET A 17 -8.17 37.49 7.41
CA MET A 17 -9.07 36.56 6.68
C MET A 17 -8.57 36.25 5.28
N PHE A 18 -7.83 37.14 4.60
CA PHE A 18 -7.22 36.85 3.30
C PHE A 18 -6.00 35.92 3.40
N PHE A 19 -5.21 36.01 4.49
CA PHE A 19 -4.09 35.09 4.72
C PHE A 19 -4.56 33.71 5.22
N ALA A 20 -5.67 33.62 5.95
CA ALA A 20 -6.22 32.32 6.37
C ALA A 20 -6.87 31.53 5.20
N GLY A 21 -7.35 32.23 4.14
CA GLY A 21 -7.90 31.60 2.94
C GLY A 21 -6.85 31.09 1.96
N ALA A 22 -5.60 31.57 2.02
CA ALA A 22 -4.53 31.19 1.10
C ALA A 22 -3.72 29.96 1.55
N ILE A 23 -3.95 29.43 2.77
CA ILE A 23 -3.17 28.32 3.33
C ILE A 23 -3.85 26.96 3.10
N LEU A 24 -5.04 26.90 2.50
CA LEU A 24 -5.80 25.64 2.33
C LEU A 24 -5.79 25.07 0.89
N LEU A 25 -4.86 25.50 0.05
CA LEU A 25 -4.49 24.75 -1.15
C LEU A 25 -3.27 23.88 -0.84
N LEU A 26 -3.44 22.95 0.11
CA LEU A 26 -2.60 21.76 0.17
C LEU A 26 -2.88 20.99 -1.11
N THR A 27 -2.01 21.15 -2.10
CA THR A 27 -1.94 20.22 -3.23
C THR A 27 -1.81 18.82 -2.62
N GLN A 28 -2.84 18.01 -2.81
CA GLN A 28 -2.75 16.58 -2.58
C GLN A 28 -1.70 16.08 -3.54
N VAL A 29 -0.46 15.96 -3.07
CA VAL A 29 0.55 15.20 -3.80
C VAL A 29 0.07 13.77 -3.70
N SER A 30 -0.56 13.28 -4.75
CA SER A 30 -0.80 11.84 -4.89
C SER A 30 0.56 11.19 -4.86
N ALA A 31 0.84 10.39 -3.82
CA ALA A 31 2.03 9.56 -3.82
C ALA A 31 1.95 8.68 -5.07
N LEU A 32 2.99 8.73 -5.90
CA LEU A 32 3.12 7.84 -7.05
C LEU A 32 3.09 6.40 -6.57
N ALA A 33 2.41 5.55 -7.33
CA ALA A 33 2.46 4.12 -7.07
C ALA A 33 3.92 3.64 -7.15
N SER A 34 4.35 2.85 -6.17
CA SER A 34 5.71 2.32 -6.14
C SER A 34 5.72 0.87 -6.62
N SER A 35 6.57 0.58 -7.62
CA SER A 35 6.82 -0.78 -8.09
C SER A 35 7.93 -1.48 -7.29
N THR A 36 8.82 -0.72 -6.70
CA THR A 36 10.03 -1.25 -6.04
C THR A 36 9.90 -1.33 -4.52
N ASP A 37 9.12 -0.44 -3.91
CA ASP A 37 8.97 -0.34 -2.46
C ASP A 37 7.66 0.36 -2.08
N GLY A 38 6.53 -0.34 -2.25
CA GLY A 38 5.26 0.10 -1.72
C GLY A 38 5.19 -0.10 -0.21
N THR A 39 4.65 0.88 0.52
CA THR A 39 4.52 0.88 1.97
C THR A 39 3.06 0.77 2.41
N ILE A 40 2.83 0.39 3.66
CA ILE A 40 1.50 0.29 4.24
C ILE A 40 1.01 1.67 4.70
N ASP A 41 -0.25 1.99 4.40
CA ASP A 41 -0.93 3.20 4.84
C ASP A 41 -0.98 3.30 6.37
N SER A 42 -0.72 4.48 6.92
CA SER A 42 -0.65 4.68 8.38
C SER A 42 -2.00 4.50 9.11
N SER A 43 -3.11 4.68 8.40
CA SER A 43 -4.47 4.58 8.95
C SER A 43 -5.13 3.24 8.63
N TYR A 44 -4.91 2.71 7.42
CA TYR A 44 -5.50 1.48 6.92
C TYR A 44 -4.45 0.36 6.88
N LYS A 45 -4.18 -0.25 8.04
CA LYS A 45 -3.08 -1.19 8.23
C LYS A 45 -3.45 -2.50 8.93
N TYR A 46 -4.72 -2.69 9.26
CA TYR A 46 -5.16 -3.82 10.06
C TYR A 46 -5.93 -4.87 9.25
N ALA A 47 -5.55 -6.14 9.45
CA ALA A 47 -6.34 -7.31 9.12
C ALA A 47 -6.96 -7.90 10.40
N TRP A 48 -7.98 -8.75 10.25
CA TRP A 48 -8.69 -9.38 11.36
C TRP A 48 -8.69 -10.90 11.28
N SER A 49 -8.46 -11.55 12.41
CA SER A 49 -8.65 -13.00 12.59
C SER A 49 -9.47 -13.28 13.85
N GLU A 50 -10.43 -14.18 13.76
CA GLU A 50 -11.29 -14.57 14.90
C GLU A 50 -10.48 -15.15 16.07
N ASN A 51 -9.37 -15.85 15.80
CA ASN A 51 -8.56 -16.50 16.80
C ASN A 51 -7.27 -15.74 17.18
N ALA A 52 -6.77 -14.89 16.28
CA ALA A 52 -5.54 -14.10 16.50
C ALA A 52 -5.81 -12.62 16.84
N GLY A 53 -7.05 -12.13 16.66
CA GLY A 53 -7.37 -10.71 16.82
C GLY A 53 -6.83 -9.85 15.69
N TRP A 54 -6.48 -8.61 15.99
CA TRP A 54 -5.94 -7.66 15.02
C TRP A 54 -4.50 -7.98 14.65
N VAL A 55 -4.21 -7.88 13.36
CA VAL A 55 -2.87 -8.01 12.77
C VAL A 55 -2.52 -6.69 12.09
N ASP A 56 -1.48 -6.00 12.59
CA ASP A 56 -0.96 -4.72 12.11
C ASP A 56 0.14 -4.96 11.08
N PHE A 57 -0.12 -4.62 9.81
CA PHE A 57 0.83 -4.70 8.70
C PHE A 57 1.73 -3.46 8.59
N GLY A 58 1.36 -2.35 9.23
CA GLY A 58 2.11 -1.09 9.28
C GLY A 58 2.73 -0.81 10.65
N VAL A 59 3.06 -1.85 11.42
CA VAL A 59 3.61 -1.73 12.77
C VAL A 59 4.98 -1.06 12.77
N SER A 60 5.24 -0.22 13.78
CA SER A 60 6.56 0.39 13.97
C SER A 60 7.62 -0.70 14.23
N GLY A 61 8.73 -0.65 13.47
CA GLY A 61 9.79 -1.64 13.52
C GLY A 61 9.55 -2.89 12.66
N GLY A 62 8.36 -3.02 12.06
CA GLY A 62 8.01 -4.01 11.04
C GLY A 62 7.72 -3.29 9.72
N ASN A 63 6.47 -2.91 9.52
CA ASN A 63 5.96 -2.24 8.31
C ASN A 63 6.24 -3.03 7.03
N VAL A 64 5.26 -3.75 6.56
CA VAL A 64 5.37 -4.59 5.37
C VAL A 64 5.63 -3.74 4.13
N HIS A 65 6.62 -4.14 3.34
CA HIS A 65 6.96 -3.56 2.06
C HIS A 65 6.51 -4.45 0.91
N ILE A 66 5.99 -3.85 -0.15
CA ILE A 66 5.42 -4.55 -1.30
C ILE A 66 6.18 -4.16 -2.58
N SER A 67 6.74 -5.16 -3.26
CA SER A 67 7.28 -5.01 -4.61
C SER A 67 6.44 -5.78 -5.64
N ASP A 68 6.82 -5.70 -6.90
CA ASP A 68 6.17 -6.44 -8.00
C ASP A 68 6.35 -7.96 -7.92
N SER A 69 7.20 -8.44 -7.03
CA SER A 69 7.52 -9.87 -6.94
C SER A 69 7.35 -10.45 -5.53
N VAL A 70 7.41 -9.62 -4.48
CA VAL A 70 7.50 -10.15 -3.11
C VAL A 70 7.08 -9.12 -2.08
N LEU A 71 6.56 -9.60 -0.96
CA LEU A 71 6.40 -8.85 0.28
C LEU A 71 7.57 -9.15 1.22
N THR A 72 8.06 -8.12 1.92
CA THR A 72 9.17 -8.21 2.88
C THR A 72 8.79 -7.57 4.21
N SER A 73 9.69 -7.68 5.20
CA SER A 73 9.52 -7.15 6.53
C SER A 73 8.47 -7.92 7.36
N TYR A 74 7.91 -7.29 8.38
CA TYR A 74 7.13 -7.97 9.41
C TYR A 74 5.78 -7.27 9.65
N ALA A 75 4.72 -8.07 9.82
CA ALA A 75 3.49 -7.67 10.48
C ALA A 75 3.52 -8.11 11.95
N TYR A 76 2.56 -7.64 12.76
CA TYR A 76 2.45 -7.97 14.18
C TYR A 76 1.00 -8.22 14.58
N GLY A 77 0.76 -9.36 15.18
CA GLY A 77 -0.52 -9.71 15.80
C GLY A 77 -0.45 -9.64 17.31
N GLU A 78 -1.42 -9.00 17.97
CA GLU A 78 -1.44 -8.81 19.42
C GLU A 78 -1.32 -10.14 20.19
N ASN A 79 -1.93 -11.21 19.67
CA ASN A 79 -1.97 -12.53 20.33
C ASN A 79 -0.95 -13.53 19.75
N ILE A 80 -0.32 -13.22 18.62
CA ILE A 80 0.57 -14.17 17.93
C ILE A 80 1.99 -13.62 17.70
N GLY A 81 2.23 -12.34 18.04
CA GLY A 81 3.55 -11.72 17.89
C GLY A 81 3.91 -11.42 16.43
N TRP A 82 5.19 -11.47 16.13
CA TRP A 82 5.71 -11.15 14.82
C TRP A 82 5.35 -12.18 13.75
N ILE A 83 5.06 -11.68 12.56
CA ILE A 83 4.79 -12.45 11.34
C ILE A 83 5.79 -12.01 10.28
N SER A 84 6.73 -12.87 9.94
CA SER A 84 7.70 -12.61 8.87
C SER A 84 7.11 -12.96 7.51
N LEU A 85 7.18 -12.01 6.57
CA LEU A 85 6.64 -12.19 5.20
C LEU A 85 7.67 -12.83 4.25
N ASN A 86 8.94 -12.94 4.69
CA ASN A 86 10.03 -13.44 3.84
C ASN A 86 11.18 -13.96 4.70
N CYS A 87 11.75 -15.10 4.34
CA CYS A 87 12.91 -15.68 5.00
C CYS A 87 14.16 -14.79 4.97
N SER A 88 14.24 -13.84 4.03
CA SER A 88 15.36 -12.89 3.97
C SER A 88 15.38 -11.88 5.11
N ASN A 89 14.25 -11.69 5.82
CA ASN A 89 14.13 -10.74 6.93
C ASN A 89 15.07 -11.07 8.10
N ASP A 90 15.30 -12.37 8.33
CA ASP A 90 16.13 -12.92 9.40
C ASP A 90 17.26 -13.83 8.91
N SER A 91 17.49 -13.86 7.58
CA SER A 91 18.49 -14.70 6.93
C SER A 91 18.24 -16.22 7.06
N SER A 92 16.99 -16.64 7.29
CA SER A 92 16.60 -18.05 7.48
C SER A 92 16.42 -18.84 6.18
N CYS A 93 16.55 -18.22 4.99
CA CYS A 93 16.26 -18.85 3.69
C CYS A 93 17.08 -20.15 3.43
N ALA A 94 18.26 -20.27 4.02
CA ALA A 94 19.04 -21.51 3.92
C ALA A 94 18.42 -22.68 4.70
N THR A 95 17.58 -22.42 5.69
CA THR A 95 16.92 -23.42 6.55
C THR A 95 15.48 -23.65 6.11
N ALA A 96 14.75 -22.57 5.83
CA ALA A 96 13.37 -22.58 5.35
C ALA A 96 13.19 -21.48 4.32
N ASP A 97 13.11 -21.84 3.04
CA ASP A 97 12.86 -20.89 1.95
C ASP A 97 11.36 -20.61 1.84
N TYR A 98 10.94 -19.46 2.36
CA TYR A 98 9.55 -19.01 2.31
C TYR A 98 9.45 -17.54 1.98
N LYS A 99 8.38 -17.17 1.33
CA LYS A 99 8.01 -15.78 1.07
C LYS A 99 6.52 -15.65 0.72
N VAL A 100 5.99 -14.45 0.91
CA VAL A 100 4.75 -14.03 0.26
C VAL A 100 5.12 -13.39 -1.07
N SER A 101 4.77 -14.05 -2.16
CA SER A 101 5.03 -13.59 -3.53
C SER A 101 3.88 -12.72 -4.03
N ASN A 102 4.21 -11.74 -4.87
CA ASN A 102 3.28 -10.92 -5.65
C ASN A 102 3.56 -11.20 -7.14
N ASP A 103 2.52 -11.43 -7.94
CA ASP A 103 2.66 -11.70 -9.37
C ASP A 103 2.77 -10.42 -10.23
N GLY A 104 2.78 -9.25 -9.60
CA GLY A 104 2.78 -7.95 -10.25
C GLY A 104 1.40 -7.48 -10.71
N SER A 105 0.40 -8.35 -10.76
CA SER A 105 -1.01 -8.00 -10.97
C SER A 105 -1.78 -7.84 -9.65
N GLY A 106 -1.10 -8.03 -8.52
CA GLY A 106 -1.65 -7.92 -7.17
C GLY A 106 -2.15 -9.22 -6.57
N THR A 107 -2.03 -10.37 -7.25
CA THR A 107 -2.35 -11.67 -6.67
C THR A 107 -1.20 -12.12 -5.77
N LEU A 108 -1.49 -12.37 -4.49
CA LEU A 108 -0.51 -12.83 -3.53
C LEU A 108 -0.55 -14.35 -3.39
N SER A 109 0.62 -14.96 -3.13
CA SER A 109 0.75 -16.41 -2.94
C SER A 109 1.92 -16.74 -2.02
N GLY A 110 2.07 -18.01 -1.63
CA GLY A 110 3.16 -18.44 -0.76
C GLY A 110 2.82 -18.26 0.72
N TYR A 111 3.86 -18.22 1.55
CA TYR A 111 3.72 -18.35 3.00
C TYR A 111 4.44 -17.25 3.76
N ALA A 112 3.82 -16.81 4.86
CA ALA A 112 4.46 -16.09 5.95
C ALA A 112 4.67 -17.04 7.13
N TRP A 113 5.55 -16.67 8.06
CA TRP A 113 5.86 -17.43 9.26
C TRP A 113 5.67 -16.63 10.54
N SER A 114 5.08 -17.24 11.55
CA SER A 114 5.03 -16.74 12.93
C SER A 114 5.36 -17.85 13.91
N GLU A 115 6.19 -17.56 14.92
CA GLU A 115 6.56 -18.55 15.95
C GLU A 115 5.35 -19.10 16.71
N ASN A 116 4.30 -18.29 16.89
CA ASN A 116 3.11 -18.69 17.66
C ASN A 116 1.93 -19.14 16.79
N ALA A 117 1.87 -18.69 15.52
CA ALA A 117 0.80 -19.05 14.61
C ALA A 117 1.18 -20.14 13.59
N GLY A 118 2.50 -20.42 13.43
CA GLY A 118 2.98 -21.33 12.40
C GLY A 118 2.93 -20.69 11.01
N TRP A 119 2.71 -21.53 10.00
CA TRP A 119 2.61 -21.10 8.61
C TRP A 119 1.29 -20.41 8.31
N ILE A 120 1.37 -19.30 7.57
CA ILE A 120 0.20 -18.53 7.10
C ILE A 120 0.25 -18.52 5.57
N ASN A 121 -0.70 -19.19 4.94
CA ASN A 121 -0.84 -19.29 3.49
C ASN A 121 -1.62 -18.10 2.94
N PHE A 122 -1.04 -17.38 1.97
CA PHE A 122 -1.67 -16.23 1.31
C PHE A 122 -2.54 -16.59 0.09
N ASN A 123 -2.51 -17.86 -0.35
CA ASN A 123 -3.37 -18.38 -1.41
C ASN A 123 -3.93 -19.75 -1.05
N PRO A 124 -4.71 -19.88 0.06
CA PRO A 124 -5.33 -21.14 0.46
C PRO A 124 -6.49 -21.52 -0.47
N SER A 125 -6.80 -22.82 -0.52
CA SER A 125 -8.03 -23.30 -1.18
C SER A 125 -9.27 -22.67 -0.53
N GLY A 126 -10.12 -22.06 -1.33
CA GLY A 126 -11.32 -21.35 -0.86
C GLY A 126 -11.08 -19.94 -0.34
N GLY A 127 -9.84 -19.42 -0.50
CA GLY A 127 -9.47 -18.07 -0.14
C GLY A 127 -8.50 -17.48 -1.15
N GLY A 128 -7.58 -16.66 -0.66
CA GLY A 128 -6.56 -15.97 -1.43
C GLY A 128 -6.56 -14.47 -1.14
N VAL A 129 -5.39 -13.85 -1.17
CA VAL A 129 -5.22 -12.42 -0.94
C VAL A 129 -4.83 -11.74 -2.25
N SER A 130 -5.46 -10.59 -2.53
CA SER A 130 -5.12 -9.76 -3.67
C SER A 130 -5.05 -8.29 -3.28
N ILE A 131 -4.30 -7.49 -4.07
CA ILE A 131 -4.23 -6.04 -3.94
C ILE A 131 -4.92 -5.45 -5.18
N ASN A 132 -5.93 -4.61 -4.97
CA ASN A 132 -6.70 -3.99 -6.06
C ASN A 132 -6.06 -2.68 -6.57
N SER A 133 -6.67 -2.08 -7.61
CA SER A 133 -6.26 -0.79 -8.21
C SER A 133 -6.21 0.40 -7.24
N SER A 134 -6.90 0.32 -6.10
CA SER A 134 -6.85 1.33 -5.04
C SER A 134 -5.75 1.06 -4.01
N GLY A 135 -4.99 -0.04 -4.15
CA GLY A 135 -3.99 -0.51 -3.19
C GLY A 135 -4.58 -1.17 -1.94
N GLU A 136 -5.85 -1.55 -1.97
CA GLU A 136 -6.48 -2.24 -0.85
C GLU A 136 -6.28 -3.76 -0.98
N PHE A 137 -5.88 -4.38 0.13
CA PHE A 137 -5.84 -5.83 0.23
C PHE A 137 -7.26 -6.38 0.37
N LEU A 138 -7.56 -7.44 -0.35
CA LEU A 138 -8.86 -8.13 -0.34
C LEU A 138 -8.65 -9.63 -0.12
N GLY A 139 -9.69 -10.30 0.38
CA GLY A 139 -9.69 -11.75 0.51
C GLY A 139 -9.16 -12.26 1.84
N TYR A 140 -8.67 -13.52 1.81
CA TYR A 140 -8.36 -14.29 3.01
C TYR A 140 -7.03 -15.01 2.89
N ALA A 141 -6.18 -14.90 3.94
CA ALA A 141 -5.12 -15.85 4.21
C ALA A 141 -5.58 -16.89 5.24
N TYR A 142 -4.84 -18.00 5.38
CA TYR A 142 -5.16 -19.05 6.33
C TYR A 142 -3.92 -19.51 7.09
N GLY A 143 -3.99 -19.48 8.40
CA GLY A 143 -2.98 -20.03 9.31
C GLY A 143 -3.51 -21.32 9.97
N GLU A 144 -2.70 -22.38 10.01
CA GLU A 144 -3.08 -23.69 10.55
C GLU A 144 -3.57 -23.61 12.00
N ASN A 145 -2.97 -22.75 12.80
CA ASN A 145 -3.28 -22.61 14.22
C ASN A 145 -4.25 -21.46 14.55
N ILE A 146 -4.50 -20.56 13.61
CA ILE A 146 -5.29 -19.34 13.84
C ILE A 146 -6.50 -19.20 12.92
N GLY A 147 -6.65 -20.10 11.91
CA GLY A 147 -7.73 -20.03 10.95
C GLY A 147 -7.59 -18.86 9.98
N TRP A 148 -8.71 -18.29 9.58
CA TRP A 148 -8.78 -17.25 8.56
C TRP A 148 -8.32 -15.89 9.08
N ILE A 149 -7.58 -15.18 8.22
CA ILE A 149 -7.22 -13.76 8.37
C ILE A 149 -7.89 -12.99 7.24
N VAL A 150 -8.70 -12.00 7.56
CA VAL A 150 -9.47 -11.17 6.61
C VAL A 150 -8.80 -9.82 6.47
N PHE A 151 -8.48 -9.43 5.25
CA PHE A 151 -7.70 -8.21 4.99
C PHE A 151 -8.55 -6.95 4.80
N ASN A 152 -9.86 -7.10 4.62
CA ASN A 152 -10.75 -5.97 4.35
C ASN A 152 -12.18 -6.31 4.79
N CYS A 153 -12.82 -5.43 5.51
CA CYS A 153 -14.22 -5.55 5.90
C CYS A 153 -15.19 -5.74 4.70
N ALA A 154 -14.81 -5.23 3.50
CA ALA A 154 -15.59 -5.42 2.28
C ALA A 154 -15.68 -6.90 1.87
N THR A 155 -14.65 -7.70 2.15
CA THR A 155 -14.61 -9.13 1.86
C THR A 155 -15.74 -9.90 2.59
N THR A 156 -16.10 -9.45 3.80
CA THR A 156 -17.16 -10.04 4.64
C THR A 156 -18.43 -9.21 4.70
N SER A 157 -18.50 -8.11 3.94
CA SER A 157 -19.61 -7.15 3.99
C SER A 157 -19.84 -6.55 5.39
N SER A 158 -18.79 -6.44 6.21
CA SER A 158 -18.86 -5.99 7.61
C SER A 158 -18.47 -4.53 7.84
N CYS A 159 -18.14 -3.76 6.79
CA CYS A 159 -17.69 -2.36 6.90
C CYS A 159 -18.71 -1.43 7.60
N GLY A 160 -19.99 -1.75 7.55
CA GLY A 160 -21.03 -1.01 8.27
C GLY A 160 -20.94 -1.15 9.80
N THR A 161 -20.24 -2.16 10.30
CA THR A 161 -20.02 -2.41 11.73
C THR A 161 -18.64 -1.94 12.16
N THR A 162 -17.60 -2.31 11.40
CA THR A 162 -16.21 -1.93 11.65
C THR A 162 -15.52 -1.74 10.32
N ASP A 163 -15.10 -0.51 10.02
CA ASP A 163 -14.32 -0.19 8.82
C ASP A 163 -12.84 -0.48 9.08
N TYR A 164 -12.34 -1.55 8.52
CA TYR A 164 -10.92 -1.92 8.57
C TYR A 164 -10.45 -2.48 7.22
N LYS A 165 -9.21 -2.25 6.92
CA LYS A 165 -8.52 -2.80 5.76
C LYS A 165 -7.00 -2.69 5.92
N VAL A 166 -6.27 -3.44 5.11
CA VAL A 166 -4.86 -3.18 4.83
C VAL A 166 -4.79 -2.47 3.49
N LYS A 167 -4.04 -1.37 3.42
CA LYS A 167 -3.88 -0.56 2.20
C LYS A 167 -2.41 -0.18 2.00
N THR A 168 -1.99 -0.11 0.74
CA THR A 168 -0.63 0.26 0.33
C THR A 168 -0.66 1.33 -0.76
N ASP A 169 0.44 2.03 -0.96
CA ASP A 169 0.70 2.89 -2.11
C ASP A 169 1.21 2.12 -3.34
N TRP A 170 1.55 0.83 -3.23
CA TRP A 170 1.81 -0.05 -4.36
C TRP A 170 0.53 -0.27 -5.18
N ARG A 171 0.66 -0.35 -6.51
CA ARG A 171 -0.44 -0.64 -7.44
C ARG A 171 -0.07 -1.79 -8.38
N PRO A 172 -1.05 -2.61 -8.81
CA PRO A 172 -0.88 -3.54 -9.93
C PRO A 172 -0.31 -2.85 -11.17
N ARG A 173 0.54 -3.55 -11.93
CA ARG A 173 1.19 -2.99 -13.13
C ARG A 173 0.21 -2.36 -14.10
N GLY A 174 -0.90 -3.06 -14.41
CA GLY A 174 -1.93 -2.57 -15.33
C GLY A 174 -2.71 -1.33 -14.84
N ASP A 175 -2.52 -0.92 -13.59
CA ASP A 175 -3.17 0.25 -12.99
C ASP A 175 -2.20 1.44 -12.80
N ARG A 176 -0.97 1.31 -13.32
CA ARG A 176 0.05 2.38 -13.31
C ARG A 176 0.09 3.10 -14.65
N PRO A 177 0.62 4.35 -14.68
CA PRO A 177 0.98 5.00 -15.94
C PRO A 177 1.89 4.12 -16.79
N ALA A 178 1.77 4.17 -18.12
CA ALA A 178 2.59 3.39 -19.03
C ALA A 178 4.09 3.55 -18.72
N CYS A 179 4.54 4.77 -18.50
CA CYS A 179 5.93 5.09 -18.18
C CYS A 179 6.40 4.73 -16.75
N ASN A 180 5.65 3.89 -16.01
CA ASN A 180 5.96 3.44 -14.63
C ASN A 180 5.34 2.06 -14.31
N ASN A 181 5.18 1.20 -15.32
CA ASN A 181 4.52 -0.09 -15.11
C ASN A 181 5.43 -1.30 -15.35
N THR A 182 6.69 -1.07 -15.72
CA THR A 182 7.73 -2.07 -16.03
C THR A 182 7.45 -2.89 -17.31
N LEU A 183 6.58 -2.40 -18.17
CA LEU A 183 6.27 -3.01 -19.47
C LEU A 183 6.77 -2.08 -20.58
N ASP A 184 7.12 -2.65 -21.71
CA ASP A 184 7.38 -1.94 -22.97
C ASP A 184 6.05 -1.92 -23.74
N ASP A 185 5.27 -0.82 -23.56
CA ASP A 185 3.89 -0.76 -24.03
C ASP A 185 3.77 -0.44 -25.53
N ASP A 186 4.82 0.13 -26.16
CA ASP A 186 4.86 0.40 -27.60
C ASP A 186 5.75 -0.56 -28.39
N ASN A 187 6.48 -1.47 -27.70
CA ASN A 187 7.34 -2.52 -28.25
C ASN A 187 8.53 -1.98 -29.05
N ASP A 188 9.11 -0.86 -28.66
CA ASP A 188 10.31 -0.29 -29.28
C ASP A 188 11.63 -0.85 -28.70
N GLY A 189 11.57 -1.58 -27.58
CA GLY A 189 12.68 -2.20 -26.86
C GLY A 189 13.17 -1.40 -25.64
N SER A 190 12.50 -0.31 -25.34
CA SER A 190 12.67 0.48 -24.11
C SER A 190 11.42 0.32 -23.22
N ALA A 191 11.53 0.56 -21.94
CA ALA A 191 10.42 0.57 -21.02
C ALA A 191 10.62 1.65 -19.96
N ASP A 192 9.55 2.32 -19.58
CA ASP A 192 9.48 3.29 -18.50
C ASP A 192 10.47 4.48 -18.58
N TYR A 193 10.11 5.52 -17.88
CA TYR A 193 10.99 6.67 -17.63
C TYR A 193 12.15 6.28 -16.69
N PRO A 194 13.39 6.72 -16.90
CA PRO A 194 13.86 7.59 -18.01
C PRO A 194 14.44 6.84 -19.23
N SER A 195 14.27 5.52 -19.32
CA SER A 195 14.90 4.69 -20.36
C SER A 195 14.20 4.83 -21.70
N ASP A 196 12.88 5.01 -21.68
CA ASP A 196 12.05 5.21 -22.85
C ASP A 196 12.00 6.69 -23.24
N ARG A 197 12.15 6.98 -24.56
CA ARG A 197 12.15 8.33 -25.12
C ARG A 197 10.76 8.92 -25.31
N GLY A 198 9.74 8.07 -25.36
CA GLY A 198 8.34 8.45 -25.36
C GLY A 198 7.89 9.00 -24.00
N CYS A 199 8.59 8.61 -22.96
CA CYS A 199 8.29 8.99 -21.58
C CYS A 199 8.91 10.33 -21.16
N ASN A 200 8.07 11.27 -20.72
CA ASN A 200 8.51 12.55 -20.17
C ASN A 200 8.61 12.55 -18.62
N SER A 201 7.93 11.64 -17.96
CA SER A 201 7.91 11.48 -16.50
C SER A 201 7.34 10.11 -16.11
N LEU A 202 7.43 9.74 -14.81
CA LEU A 202 6.79 8.54 -14.26
C LEU A 202 5.25 8.59 -14.28
N ASP A 203 4.64 9.77 -14.47
CA ASP A 203 3.19 9.94 -14.57
C ASP A 203 2.69 9.91 -16.02
N ASP A 204 3.59 9.79 -17.00
CA ASP A 204 3.21 9.76 -18.41
C ASP A 204 2.50 8.44 -18.74
N THR A 205 1.39 8.54 -19.46
CA THR A 205 0.54 7.40 -19.83
C THR A 205 0.78 6.92 -21.25
N ASN A 206 1.81 7.46 -21.92
CA ASN A 206 2.13 7.14 -23.31
C ASN A 206 3.64 6.97 -23.48
N GLU A 207 4.09 5.79 -23.88
CA GLU A 207 5.49 5.47 -24.19
C GLU A 207 5.86 5.73 -25.67
N THR A 208 4.88 6.03 -26.53
CA THR A 208 5.14 6.18 -27.94
C THR A 208 6.15 7.28 -28.25
N ASP A 209 7.26 6.90 -28.87
CA ASP A 209 8.32 7.82 -29.31
C ASP A 209 7.79 8.94 -30.19
N PRO A 210 8.20 10.21 -29.99
CA PRO A 210 7.85 11.29 -30.91
C PRO A 210 8.40 10.97 -32.31
N SER A 211 7.51 10.99 -33.31
CA SER A 211 7.91 10.82 -34.71
C SER A 211 8.97 11.84 -35.09
N GLY A 212 10.18 11.37 -35.40
CA GLY A 212 11.30 12.18 -35.86
C GLY A 212 11.09 12.86 -37.21
#